data_7a36ee7d75f909b4a7ae38b4c22d138c
#
_entry.id   7a36ee7d75f909b4a7ae38b4c22d138c
#
_cell.length_a   1.000
_cell.length_b   1.000
_cell.length_c   1.000
_cell.angle_alpha   90.00
_cell.angle_beta   90.00
_cell.angle_gamma   90.00
#
_symmetry.space_group_name_H-M   'P 1'
#
loop_
_entity.id
_entity.type
_entity.pdbx_description
1 polymer ?
#
loop_
_entity_poly.entity_id
_entity_poly.type
_entity_poly.pdbx_seq_one_letter_code
_entity_poly.pdbx_strand_id
1 'polypeptide(L)'
;MTTIKKGCRGDLVATLQRKLNLIPDGIFGAITDEAVRDFQKSHALTVDGIVGPKTWAALGVGSLPNTRRIDKIIIHCSATPEGKDFTVDQIRQWHIDRGFSDVGYHYVIYRDGSIHKGRPIEKVGAHTTGQNAHSIGISYIGGCAADGKTPKDTRTEAQR
;
A
#
# COMPACT_ATOMS: atom_id res chain seq x y z
N MET A 1 9.07 -2.18 -12.87
CA MET A 1 9.94 -2.23 -11.66
C MET A 1 10.77 -0.98 -11.62
N THR A 2 10.83 -0.32 -10.48
CA THR A 2 11.62 0.92 -10.31
C THR A 2 13.09 0.59 -10.33
N THR A 3 13.82 1.24 -11.22
CA THR A 3 15.28 1.12 -11.34
C THR A 3 15.94 2.21 -10.53
N ILE A 4 16.94 1.87 -9.71
CA ILE A 4 17.73 2.84 -8.94
C ILE A 4 19.22 2.66 -9.23
N LYS A 5 19.96 3.75 -9.12
CA LYS A 5 21.41 3.81 -9.40
C LYS A 5 22.05 4.93 -8.59
N LYS A 6 23.35 5.06 -8.66
CA LYS A 6 24.11 6.15 -8.03
C LYS A 6 23.46 7.52 -8.28
N GLY A 7 23.26 8.28 -7.23
CA GLY A 7 22.57 9.56 -7.20
C GLY A 7 21.10 9.48 -6.73
N CYS A 8 20.47 8.29 -6.73
CA CYS A 8 19.13 8.10 -6.18
C CYS A 8 19.10 8.26 -4.65
N ARG A 9 17.94 8.65 -4.10
CA ARG A 9 17.73 8.82 -2.66
C ARG A 9 16.34 8.31 -2.26
N GLY A 10 16.16 7.97 -0.99
CA GLY A 10 14.88 7.60 -0.39
C GLY A 10 14.78 6.15 0.05
N ASP A 11 13.57 5.72 0.43
CA ASP A 11 13.30 4.43 1.08
C ASP A 11 13.72 3.21 0.27
N LEU A 12 13.64 3.29 -1.06
CA LEU A 12 14.10 2.20 -1.94
C LEU A 12 15.61 2.00 -1.83
N VAL A 13 16.38 3.09 -1.70
CA VAL A 13 17.82 3.03 -1.49
C VAL A 13 18.12 2.45 -0.11
N ALA A 14 17.42 2.90 0.94
CA ALA A 14 17.57 2.34 2.28
C ALA A 14 17.21 0.84 2.32
N THR A 15 16.22 0.41 1.55
CA THR A 15 15.86 -1.01 1.42
C THR A 15 16.97 -1.81 0.73
N LEU A 16 17.53 -1.29 -0.35
CA LEU A 16 18.69 -1.88 -1.02
C LEU A 16 19.89 -2.03 -0.06
N GLN A 17 20.20 -0.95 0.67
CA GLN A 17 21.30 -0.93 1.61
C GLN A 17 21.16 -1.99 2.72
N ARG A 18 19.94 -2.16 3.28
CA ARG A 18 19.66 -3.25 4.24
C ARG A 18 19.91 -4.63 3.63
N LYS A 19 19.55 -4.83 2.36
CA LYS A 19 19.77 -6.10 1.65
C LYS A 19 21.23 -6.37 1.35
N LEU A 20 22.03 -5.32 1.21
CA LEU A 20 23.49 -5.40 1.01
C LEU A 20 24.26 -5.31 2.33
N ASN A 21 23.57 -5.36 3.50
CA ASN A 21 24.16 -5.21 4.82
C ASN A 21 24.96 -3.89 5.02
N LEU A 22 24.50 -2.82 4.36
CA LEU A 22 25.02 -1.47 4.53
C LEU A 22 24.19 -0.65 5.52
N ILE A 23 24.73 0.45 6.01
CA ILE A 23 23.99 1.45 6.78
C ILE A 23 22.89 2.02 5.87
N PRO A 24 21.59 1.95 6.28
CA PRO A 24 20.48 2.36 5.42
C PRO A 24 20.21 3.87 5.51
N ASP A 25 21.18 4.69 5.06
CA ASP A 25 21.07 6.16 5.05
C ASP A 25 20.16 6.70 3.93
N GLY A 26 19.71 5.84 3.03
CA GLY A 26 18.85 6.21 1.93
C GLY A 26 19.56 6.99 0.81
N ILE A 27 20.88 7.02 0.78
CA ILE A 27 21.68 7.73 -0.23
C ILE A 27 22.46 6.73 -1.08
N PHE A 28 22.16 6.62 -2.36
CA PHE A 28 22.91 5.79 -3.28
C PHE A 28 24.22 6.50 -3.67
N GLY A 29 25.18 6.47 -2.76
CA GLY A 29 26.52 7.04 -2.93
C GLY A 29 27.52 6.04 -3.54
N ALA A 30 28.82 6.36 -3.44
CA ALA A 30 29.90 5.52 -3.97
C ALA A 30 29.93 4.14 -3.29
N ILE A 31 29.77 4.10 -1.94
CA ILE A 31 29.77 2.85 -1.16
C ILE A 31 28.64 1.92 -1.62
N THR A 32 27.44 2.47 -1.84
CA THR A 32 26.30 1.69 -2.31
C THR A 32 26.51 1.20 -3.74
N ASP A 33 27.09 2.02 -4.63
CA ASP A 33 27.40 1.64 -6.01
C ASP A 33 28.42 0.49 -6.07
N GLU A 34 29.47 0.56 -5.28
CA GLU A 34 30.49 -0.49 -5.17
C GLU A 34 29.87 -1.82 -4.69
N ALA A 35 29.11 -1.77 -3.59
CA ALA A 35 28.43 -2.96 -3.05
C ALA A 35 27.43 -3.58 -4.05
N VAL A 36 26.74 -2.76 -4.85
CA VAL A 36 25.84 -3.24 -5.91
C VAL A 36 26.64 -3.97 -6.99
N ARG A 37 27.75 -3.41 -7.43
CA ARG A 37 28.63 -4.04 -8.47
C ARG A 37 29.21 -5.36 -7.97
N ASP A 38 29.66 -5.42 -6.73
CA ASP A 38 30.17 -6.65 -6.12
C ASP A 38 29.06 -7.71 -6.02
N PHE A 39 27.87 -7.31 -5.61
CA PHE A 39 26.71 -8.19 -5.58
C PHE A 39 26.37 -8.71 -6.99
N GLN A 40 26.33 -7.83 -7.99
CA GLN A 40 26.05 -8.21 -9.38
C GLN A 40 27.10 -9.20 -9.88
N LYS A 41 28.39 -8.96 -9.60
CA LYS A 41 29.47 -9.86 -9.99
C LYS A 41 29.35 -11.23 -9.35
N SER A 42 29.05 -11.32 -8.04
CA SER A 42 28.92 -12.58 -7.30
C SER A 42 27.69 -13.39 -7.73
N HIS A 43 26.69 -12.76 -8.33
CA HIS A 43 25.45 -13.40 -8.80
C HIS A 43 25.37 -13.53 -10.33
N ALA A 44 26.50 -13.41 -11.03
CA ALA A 44 26.60 -13.52 -12.49
C ALA A 44 25.62 -12.58 -13.25
N LEU A 45 25.37 -11.40 -12.70
CA LEU A 45 24.55 -10.36 -13.31
C LEU A 45 25.44 -9.38 -14.11
N THR A 46 24.83 -8.56 -14.95
CA THR A 46 25.53 -7.44 -15.59
C THR A 46 26.02 -6.48 -14.51
N VAL A 47 27.34 -6.22 -14.49
CA VAL A 47 28.00 -5.36 -13.48
C VAL A 47 27.96 -3.90 -13.95
N ASP A 48 26.78 -3.29 -13.86
CA ASP A 48 26.54 -1.92 -14.34
C ASP A 48 26.27 -0.90 -13.21
N GLY A 49 26.13 -1.38 -11.94
CA GLY A 49 25.78 -0.55 -10.80
C GLY A 49 24.31 -0.10 -10.82
N ILE A 50 23.48 -0.69 -11.70
CA ILE A 50 22.06 -0.38 -11.85
C ILE A 50 21.23 -1.48 -11.21
N VAL A 51 20.44 -1.13 -10.20
CA VAL A 51 19.54 -2.06 -9.53
C VAL A 51 18.22 -2.07 -10.26
N GLY A 52 18.15 -2.89 -11.30
CA GLY A 52 16.96 -3.17 -12.09
C GLY A 52 16.24 -4.45 -11.65
N PRO A 53 15.24 -4.91 -12.43
CA PRO A 53 14.43 -6.09 -12.08
C PRO A 53 15.23 -7.35 -11.75
N LYS A 54 16.28 -7.64 -12.51
CA LYS A 54 17.13 -8.82 -12.30
C LYS A 54 17.92 -8.72 -11.00
N THR A 55 18.49 -7.55 -10.70
CA THR A 55 19.26 -7.31 -9.48
C THR A 55 18.34 -7.38 -8.25
N TRP A 56 17.15 -6.78 -8.31
CA TRP A 56 16.17 -6.89 -7.25
C TRP A 56 15.73 -8.33 -6.98
N ALA A 57 15.49 -9.10 -8.03
CA ALA A 57 15.12 -10.51 -7.90
C ALA A 57 16.23 -11.33 -7.21
N ALA A 58 17.49 -11.11 -7.59
CA ALA A 58 18.65 -11.78 -6.98
C ALA A 58 18.84 -11.40 -5.51
N LEU A 59 18.52 -10.14 -5.12
CA LEU A 59 18.53 -9.70 -3.73
C LEU A 59 17.40 -10.32 -2.87
N GLY A 60 16.57 -11.18 -3.46
CA GLY A 60 15.41 -11.76 -2.78
C GLY A 60 14.34 -10.71 -2.45
N VAL A 61 14.39 -9.58 -3.10
CA VAL A 61 13.31 -8.61 -3.09
C VAL A 61 12.37 -9.05 -4.22
N GLY A 62 11.50 -9.98 -3.90
CA GLY A 62 10.35 -10.29 -4.76
C GLY A 62 9.65 -8.99 -5.11
N SER A 63 9.12 -8.87 -6.32
CA SER A 63 8.70 -7.58 -6.94
C SER A 63 8.51 -6.49 -5.91
N LEU A 64 9.41 -5.46 -5.98
CA LEU A 64 9.21 -4.25 -5.18
C LEU A 64 7.74 -3.88 -5.30
N PRO A 65 7.06 -3.57 -4.20
CA PRO A 65 5.71 -3.08 -4.30
C PRO A 65 5.73 -2.01 -5.38
N ASN A 66 4.93 -2.20 -6.42
CA ASN A 66 4.74 -1.19 -7.44
C ASN A 66 4.24 0.04 -6.67
N THR A 67 5.16 0.95 -6.32
CA THR A 67 4.81 2.14 -5.55
C THR A 67 4.02 3.02 -6.49
N ARG A 68 2.70 2.70 -6.58
CA ARG A 68 1.79 3.55 -7.31
C ARG A 68 1.85 4.95 -6.70
N ARG A 69 1.91 5.96 -7.53
CA ARG A 69 1.87 7.33 -7.04
C ARG A 69 0.55 7.55 -6.30
N ILE A 70 0.62 7.86 -5.03
CA ILE A 70 -0.51 8.25 -4.19
C ILE A 70 -0.45 9.76 -3.98
N ASP A 71 -1.46 10.46 -4.39
CA ASP A 71 -1.61 11.90 -4.18
C ASP A 71 -2.94 12.28 -3.50
N LYS A 72 -3.78 11.29 -3.18
CA LYS A 72 -5.09 11.49 -2.56
C LYS A 72 -5.41 10.46 -1.51
N ILE A 73 -6.17 10.89 -0.51
CA ILE A 73 -6.92 10.02 0.40
C ILE A 73 -8.41 10.34 0.17
N ILE A 74 -9.20 9.29 -0.03
CA ILE A 74 -10.65 9.42 -0.21
C ILE A 74 -11.32 8.68 0.92
N ILE A 75 -12.14 9.41 1.68
CA ILE A 75 -12.86 8.86 2.83
C ILE A 75 -14.28 8.52 2.40
N HIS A 76 -14.71 7.32 2.78
CA HIS A 76 -16.03 6.76 2.54
C HIS A 76 -16.69 6.36 3.87
N CYS A 77 -18.00 6.19 3.84
CA CYS A 77 -18.71 5.36 4.80
C CYS A 77 -18.95 3.96 4.21
N SER A 78 -19.15 2.98 5.07
CA SER A 78 -19.53 1.63 4.62
C SER A 78 -21.01 1.51 4.25
N ALA A 79 -21.78 2.59 4.39
CA ALA A 79 -23.23 2.61 4.22
C ALA A 79 -23.95 1.54 5.06
N THR A 80 -23.49 1.36 6.31
CA THR A 80 -24.06 0.41 7.25
C THR A 80 -24.91 1.11 8.32
N PRO A 81 -25.91 0.40 8.92
CA PRO A 81 -26.74 0.96 9.95
C PRO A 81 -25.95 1.45 11.18
N GLU A 82 -26.41 2.56 11.75
CA GLU A 82 -25.85 3.07 13.01
C GLU A 82 -25.96 2.04 14.15
N GLY A 83 -25.01 2.09 15.07
CA GLY A 83 -25.01 1.23 16.26
C GLY A 83 -24.58 -0.21 16.02
N LYS A 84 -24.30 -0.61 14.77
CA LYS A 84 -23.87 -1.97 14.43
C LYS A 84 -22.39 -2.02 14.03
N ASP A 85 -21.72 -3.07 14.48
CA ASP A 85 -20.32 -3.34 14.15
C ASP A 85 -20.23 -4.31 12.97
N PHE A 86 -19.28 -4.02 12.07
CA PHE A 86 -18.97 -4.85 10.91
C PHE A 86 -17.45 -4.96 10.75
N THR A 87 -17.00 -6.12 10.29
CA THR A 87 -15.58 -6.38 10.07
C THR A 87 -15.16 -6.14 8.63
N VAL A 88 -13.85 -5.99 8.42
CA VAL A 88 -13.27 -5.93 7.06
C VAL A 88 -13.68 -7.14 6.24
N ASP A 89 -13.72 -8.33 6.84
CA ASP A 89 -14.05 -9.57 6.12
C ASP A 89 -15.51 -9.61 5.69
N GLN A 90 -16.43 -9.08 6.49
CA GLN A 90 -17.82 -8.94 6.07
C GLN A 90 -17.95 -7.97 4.90
N ILE A 91 -17.27 -6.80 4.95
CA ILE A 91 -17.27 -5.85 3.84
C ILE A 91 -16.62 -6.48 2.60
N ARG A 92 -15.53 -7.25 2.77
CA ARG A 92 -14.88 -7.98 1.68
C ARG A 92 -15.85 -8.93 1.01
N GLN A 93 -16.60 -9.71 1.79
CA GLN A 93 -17.58 -10.64 1.25
C GLN A 93 -18.66 -9.90 0.44
N TRP A 94 -19.22 -8.81 0.96
CA TRP A 94 -20.20 -8.02 0.20
C TRP A 94 -19.64 -7.44 -1.10
N HIS A 95 -18.36 -7.09 -1.13
CA HIS A 95 -17.70 -6.62 -2.35
C HIS A 95 -17.52 -7.77 -3.34
N ILE A 96 -17.09 -8.94 -2.88
CA ILE A 96 -16.95 -10.14 -3.71
C ILE A 96 -18.31 -10.54 -4.31
N ASP A 97 -19.37 -10.52 -3.52
CA ASP A 97 -20.74 -10.83 -3.96
C ASP A 97 -21.24 -9.86 -5.04
N ARG A 98 -20.66 -8.65 -5.11
CA ARG A 98 -20.91 -7.64 -6.15
C ARG A 98 -19.95 -7.75 -7.35
N GLY A 99 -19.10 -8.77 -7.41
CA GLY A 99 -18.16 -9.00 -8.52
C GLY A 99 -16.77 -8.34 -8.35
N PHE A 100 -16.43 -7.81 -7.17
CA PHE A 100 -15.09 -7.33 -6.91
C PHE A 100 -14.14 -8.50 -6.64
N SER A 101 -12.86 -8.31 -6.92
CA SER A 101 -11.82 -9.33 -6.62
C SER A 101 -11.38 -9.36 -5.15
N ASP A 102 -11.70 -8.32 -4.37
CA ASP A 102 -11.32 -8.13 -2.96
C ASP A 102 -12.09 -6.93 -2.40
N VAL A 103 -11.94 -6.64 -1.08
CA VAL A 103 -12.42 -5.39 -0.49
C VAL A 103 -11.90 -4.19 -1.28
N GLY A 104 -12.75 -3.20 -1.55
CA GLY A 104 -12.39 -2.03 -2.36
C GLY A 104 -11.49 -1.04 -1.63
N TYR A 105 -11.57 -1.00 -0.30
CA TYR A 105 -10.88 -0.04 0.57
C TYR A 105 -9.51 -0.56 1.02
N HIS A 106 -8.56 0.36 1.23
CA HIS A 106 -7.23 0.04 1.78
C HIS A 106 -7.25 -0.05 3.31
N TYR A 107 -8.11 0.76 3.93
CA TYR A 107 -8.30 0.77 5.38
C TYR A 107 -9.78 0.87 5.72
N VAL A 108 -10.15 0.27 6.84
CA VAL A 108 -11.49 0.41 7.43
C VAL A 108 -11.34 0.84 8.88
N ILE A 109 -12.05 1.89 9.27
CA ILE A 109 -12.08 2.42 10.64
C ILE A 109 -13.32 1.85 11.33
N TYR A 110 -13.09 1.06 12.37
CA TYR A 110 -14.19 0.50 13.17
C TYR A 110 -14.78 1.55 14.10
N ARG A 111 -15.92 1.25 14.69
CA ARG A 111 -16.64 2.19 15.55
C ARG A 111 -15.89 2.55 16.83
N ASP A 112 -14.98 1.72 17.29
CA ASP A 112 -14.07 1.98 18.40
C ASP A 112 -12.85 2.84 18.01
N GLY A 113 -12.76 3.27 16.76
CA GLY A 113 -11.63 4.03 16.21
C GLY A 113 -10.45 3.18 15.72
N SER A 114 -10.47 1.87 15.91
CA SER A 114 -9.40 0.99 15.46
C SER A 114 -9.34 0.94 13.93
N ILE A 115 -8.10 0.96 13.39
CA ILE A 115 -7.85 0.96 11.95
C ILE A 115 -7.44 -0.43 11.49
N HIS A 116 -8.20 -0.98 10.58
CA HIS A 116 -8.00 -2.32 10.04
C HIS A 116 -7.56 -2.26 8.57
N LYS A 117 -6.59 -3.11 8.21
CA LYS A 117 -6.10 -3.23 6.84
C LYS A 117 -7.10 -4.00 5.98
N GLY A 118 -7.43 -3.44 4.83
CA GLY A 118 -8.21 -4.07 3.79
C GLY A 118 -7.33 -4.53 2.63
N ARG A 119 -7.51 -3.90 1.44
CA ARG A 119 -6.67 -4.16 0.26
C ARG A 119 -5.26 -3.63 0.50
N PRO A 120 -4.20 -4.38 0.11
CA PRO A 120 -2.83 -3.87 0.21
C PRO A 120 -2.66 -2.52 -0.49
N ILE A 121 -1.91 -1.62 0.12
CA ILE A 121 -1.74 -0.24 -0.38
C ILE A 121 -1.04 -0.19 -1.74
N GLU A 122 -0.25 -1.21 -2.06
CA GLU A 122 0.44 -1.37 -3.35
C GLU A 122 -0.53 -1.73 -4.49
N LYS A 123 -1.70 -2.27 -4.16
CA LYS A 123 -2.74 -2.59 -5.13
C LYS A 123 -3.65 -1.38 -5.34
N VAL A 124 -4.11 -1.22 -6.57
CA VAL A 124 -5.13 -0.22 -6.90
C VAL A 124 -6.43 -0.59 -6.19
N GLY A 125 -7.05 0.37 -5.51
CA GLY A 125 -8.33 0.20 -4.84
C GLY A 125 -9.50 -0.01 -5.81
N ALA A 126 -10.67 -0.26 -5.26
CA ALA A 126 -11.91 -0.32 -6.01
C ALA A 126 -13.01 0.43 -5.21
N HIS A 127 -12.77 1.70 -4.92
CA HIS A 127 -13.63 2.51 -4.06
C HIS A 127 -14.15 3.79 -4.75
N THR A 128 -13.46 4.30 -5.79
CA THR A 128 -13.87 5.50 -6.53
C THR A 128 -13.44 5.41 -7.98
N THR A 129 -14.38 5.24 -8.87
CA THR A 129 -14.12 5.16 -10.32
C THR A 129 -13.34 6.39 -10.80
N GLY A 130 -12.29 6.17 -11.60
CA GLY A 130 -11.42 7.21 -12.14
C GLY A 130 -10.37 7.76 -11.16
N GLN A 131 -10.43 7.43 -9.86
CA GLN A 131 -9.47 7.92 -8.84
C GLN A 131 -8.64 6.79 -8.19
N ASN A 132 -9.03 5.55 -8.35
CA ASN A 132 -8.44 4.42 -7.65
C ASN A 132 -6.92 4.28 -7.84
N ALA A 133 -6.41 4.60 -9.04
CA ALA A 133 -4.99 4.44 -9.37
C ALA A 133 -4.06 5.30 -8.51
N HIS A 134 -4.53 6.48 -8.06
CA HIS A 134 -3.71 7.48 -7.37
C HIS A 134 -4.21 7.80 -5.96
N SER A 135 -5.12 7.00 -5.39
CA SER A 135 -5.70 7.27 -4.08
C SER A 135 -5.63 6.08 -3.12
N ILE A 136 -5.67 6.41 -1.83
CA ILE A 136 -5.98 5.48 -0.76
C ILE A 136 -7.45 5.65 -0.41
N GLY A 137 -8.24 4.59 -0.46
CA GLY A 137 -9.60 4.58 0.04
C GLY A 137 -9.64 4.14 1.49
N ILE A 138 -10.23 4.96 2.34
CA ILE A 138 -10.49 4.68 3.75
C ILE A 138 -12.01 4.67 3.94
N SER A 139 -12.56 3.66 4.59
CA SER A 139 -13.99 3.62 4.91
C SER A 139 -14.18 3.53 6.42
N TYR A 140 -15.12 4.29 6.97
CA TYR A 140 -15.55 4.09 8.36
C TYR A 140 -16.84 3.25 8.41
N ILE A 141 -17.01 2.46 9.48
CA ILE A 141 -18.23 1.70 9.72
C ILE A 141 -19.34 2.65 10.14
N GLY A 142 -20.43 2.66 9.37
CA GLY A 142 -21.56 3.55 9.55
C GLY A 142 -22.01 4.20 8.25
N GLY A 143 -22.68 5.34 8.35
CA GLY A 143 -23.13 6.17 7.21
C GLY A 143 -24.63 6.10 6.95
N CYS A 144 -25.37 5.20 7.62
CA CYS A 144 -26.84 5.14 7.54
C CYS A 144 -27.48 5.18 8.94
N ALA A 145 -28.69 5.71 9.02
CA ALA A 145 -29.54 5.61 10.19
C ALA A 145 -29.86 4.13 10.52
N ALA A 146 -30.58 3.89 11.61
CA ALA A 146 -30.92 2.54 12.08
C ALA A 146 -31.67 1.69 11.04
N ASP A 147 -32.37 2.34 10.11
CA ASP A 147 -33.07 1.69 8.98
C ASP A 147 -32.12 1.10 7.93
N GLY A 148 -30.82 1.41 8.00
CA GLY A 148 -29.80 0.96 7.05
C GLY A 148 -29.93 1.56 5.64
N LYS A 149 -30.72 2.61 5.46
CA LYS A 149 -31.04 3.22 4.15
C LYS A 149 -30.87 4.73 4.16
N THR A 150 -31.36 5.41 5.18
CA THR A 150 -31.30 6.87 5.25
C THR A 150 -29.87 7.34 5.54
N PRO A 151 -29.25 8.14 4.67
CA PRO A 151 -27.90 8.67 4.91
C PRO A 151 -27.85 9.49 6.21
N LYS A 152 -26.84 9.22 7.04
CA LYS A 152 -26.64 9.89 8.32
C LYS A 152 -25.15 9.91 8.68
N ASP A 153 -24.65 11.02 9.23
CA ASP A 153 -23.32 11.00 9.87
C ASP A 153 -23.43 10.22 11.21
N THR A 154 -22.95 9.00 11.18
CA THR A 154 -23.00 8.06 12.32
C THR A 154 -21.63 7.81 12.93
N ARG A 155 -20.63 8.67 12.57
CA ARG A 155 -19.28 8.55 13.14
C ARG A 155 -19.33 8.70 14.65
N THR A 156 -18.68 7.77 15.33
CA THR A 156 -18.43 7.89 16.77
C THR A 156 -17.37 8.95 17.04
N GLU A 157 -17.20 9.36 18.29
CA GLU A 157 -16.11 10.25 18.68
C GLU A 157 -14.74 9.66 18.32
N ALA A 158 -14.57 8.35 18.49
CA ALA A 158 -13.34 7.64 18.18
C ALA A 158 -13.04 7.56 16.66
N GLN A 159 -14.05 7.76 15.80
CA GLN A 159 -13.90 7.80 14.34
C GLN A 159 -13.66 9.21 13.77
N ARG A 160 -13.72 10.24 14.60
CA ARG A 160 -13.52 11.66 14.22
C ARG A 160 -12.08 12.10 14.43
#